data_6732391da7077cbb8e46f8043a49b4cc
#
_entry.id   6732391da7077cbb8e46f8043a49b4cc
#
_cell.length_a   1.000
_cell.length_b   1.000
_cell.length_c   1.000
_cell.angle_alpha   90.00
_cell.angle_beta   90.00
_cell.angle_gamma   90.00
#
_symmetry.space_group_name_H-M   'P 1'
#
loop_
_entity.id
_entity.type
_entity.pdbx_description
1 polymer ?
#
loop_
_entity_poly.entity_id
_entity_poly.type
_entity_poly.pdbx_seq_one_letter_code
_entity_poly.pdbx_strand_id
1 'polypeptide(L)'
;ESLWEAVVPLLPGFTVEVLPEIDSTNTELMRRARAGQCDPVLLVAEQQKAGRGRMGKQWHSTQPVGGSLTFSLGLPMEDCDLSGLSLVVGCSLAHSLDPQHRHELRLKWPNDLWYRQRKLGGILVEVCMLGRQRFVVVGVGLNISQPPPLPEVDPALPAPMQPAWMQELDPAATAPAVLAQVAQPLALALRQFSQYGFAPW
;
A
#
# COMPACT_ATOMS: atom_id res chain seq x y z
N GLU A 1 16.91 -1.65 -9.71
CA GLU A 1 17.13 -2.66 -10.78
C GLU A 1 16.58 -4.01 -10.34
N SER A 2 16.96 -4.52 -9.18
CA SER A 2 16.51 -5.81 -8.66
C SER A 2 14.97 -5.94 -8.48
N LEU A 3 14.28 -4.88 -8.08
CA LEU A 3 12.83 -4.90 -7.90
C LEU A 3 12.11 -5.04 -9.25
N TRP A 4 12.53 -4.28 -10.25
CA TRP A 4 11.97 -4.37 -11.59
C TRP A 4 12.17 -5.75 -12.20
N GLU A 5 13.38 -6.30 -12.12
CA GLU A 5 13.72 -7.65 -12.59
C GLU A 5 12.87 -8.73 -11.92
N ALA A 6 12.55 -8.58 -10.64
CA ALA A 6 11.72 -9.53 -9.90
C ALA A 6 10.23 -9.48 -10.27
N VAL A 7 9.71 -8.32 -10.69
CA VAL A 7 8.27 -8.12 -10.94
C VAL A 7 7.90 -8.24 -12.42
N VAL A 8 8.78 -7.84 -13.34
CA VAL A 8 8.51 -7.91 -14.80
C VAL A 8 8.03 -9.29 -15.27
N PRO A 9 8.60 -10.43 -14.83
CA PRO A 9 8.10 -11.74 -15.24
C PRO A 9 6.67 -12.04 -14.76
N LEU A 10 6.21 -11.37 -13.72
CA LEU A 10 4.87 -11.51 -13.15
C LEU A 10 3.86 -10.60 -13.86
N LEU A 11 4.29 -9.40 -14.23
CA LEU A 11 3.47 -8.35 -14.82
C LEU A 11 4.16 -7.81 -16.10
N PRO A 12 3.91 -8.39 -17.28
CA PRO A 12 4.48 -7.91 -18.52
C PRO A 12 4.14 -6.42 -18.77
N GLY A 13 5.13 -5.63 -19.23
CA GLY A 13 4.98 -4.18 -19.41
C GLY A 13 5.15 -3.35 -18.11
N PHE A 14 5.43 -4.00 -16.99
CA PHE A 14 5.60 -3.34 -15.69
C PHE A 14 6.69 -2.28 -15.70
N THR A 15 6.36 -1.14 -15.10
CA THR A 15 7.30 -0.03 -14.87
C THR A 15 7.32 0.37 -13.40
N VAL A 16 8.44 0.98 -12.98
CA VAL A 16 8.60 1.56 -11.64
C VAL A 16 8.91 3.04 -11.81
N GLU A 17 8.13 3.86 -11.13
CA GLU A 17 8.31 5.31 -11.12
C GLU A 17 8.42 5.81 -9.68
N VAL A 18 9.39 6.67 -9.42
CA VAL A 18 9.57 7.34 -8.13
C VAL A 18 9.47 8.84 -8.33
N LEU A 19 8.54 9.46 -7.62
CA LEU A 19 8.32 10.91 -7.66
C LEU A 19 8.69 11.53 -6.31
N PRO A 20 9.42 12.65 -6.30
CA PRO A 20 9.71 13.36 -5.06
C PRO A 20 8.44 13.81 -4.35
N GLU A 21 7.45 14.28 -5.13
CA GLU A 21 6.21 14.80 -4.58
C GLU A 21 5.04 14.65 -5.56
N ILE A 22 3.86 14.33 -5.01
CA ILE A 22 2.60 14.27 -5.77
C ILE A 22 1.41 14.55 -4.83
N ASP A 23 0.22 14.78 -5.40
CA ASP A 23 -1.02 14.84 -4.62
C ASP A 23 -1.32 13.49 -3.95
N SER A 24 -1.47 12.42 -4.74
CA SER A 24 -1.67 11.06 -4.27
C SER A 24 -1.31 10.06 -5.37
N THR A 25 -0.55 9.02 -5.04
CA THR A 25 -0.20 7.94 -5.98
C THR A 25 -1.44 7.23 -6.53
N ASN A 26 -2.46 6.98 -5.70
CA ASN A 26 -3.73 6.43 -6.15
C ASN A 26 -4.45 7.37 -7.11
N THR A 27 -4.56 8.65 -6.76
CA THR A 27 -5.24 9.64 -7.59
C THR A 27 -4.58 9.75 -8.96
N GLU A 28 -3.25 9.73 -9.01
CA GLU A 28 -2.50 9.79 -10.26
C GLU A 28 -2.76 8.55 -11.13
N LEU A 29 -2.63 7.34 -10.57
CA LEU A 29 -2.88 6.13 -11.35
C LEU A 29 -4.34 6.04 -11.83
N MET A 30 -5.30 6.48 -11.03
CA MET A 30 -6.71 6.58 -11.45
C MET A 30 -6.91 7.62 -12.55
N ARG A 31 -6.13 8.71 -12.56
CA ARG A 31 -6.14 9.74 -13.62
C ARG A 31 -5.56 9.18 -14.91
N ARG A 32 -4.41 8.49 -14.84
CA ARG A 32 -3.77 7.82 -15.99
C ARG A 32 -4.66 6.75 -16.60
N ALA A 33 -5.28 5.92 -15.79
CA ALA A 33 -6.21 4.90 -16.25
C ALA A 33 -7.37 5.51 -17.04
N ARG A 34 -8.00 6.59 -16.54
CA ARG A 34 -9.07 7.31 -17.26
C ARG A 34 -8.58 7.93 -18.58
N ALA A 35 -7.30 8.23 -18.70
CA ALA A 35 -6.66 8.71 -19.93
C ALA A 35 -6.23 7.55 -20.86
N GLY A 36 -6.55 6.30 -20.52
CA GLY A 36 -6.23 5.11 -21.32
C GLY A 36 -4.84 4.50 -21.07
N GLN A 37 -4.11 4.97 -20.07
CA GLN A 37 -2.81 4.41 -19.68
C GLN A 37 -3.03 3.29 -18.66
N CYS A 38 -2.99 2.05 -19.10
CA CYS A 38 -3.36 0.87 -18.31
C CYS A 38 -2.25 -0.18 -18.22
N ASP A 39 -1.01 0.15 -18.56
CA ASP A 39 0.11 -0.74 -18.34
C ASP A 39 0.39 -0.91 -16.83
N PRO A 40 0.87 -2.08 -16.38
CA PRO A 40 1.21 -2.29 -15.00
C PRO A 40 2.29 -1.32 -14.53
N VAL A 41 2.03 -0.64 -13.42
CA VAL A 41 2.95 0.39 -12.90
C VAL A 41 2.97 0.41 -11.37
N LEU A 42 4.18 0.47 -10.81
CA LEU A 42 4.42 0.79 -9.40
C LEU A 42 4.84 2.26 -9.31
N LEU A 43 3.95 3.08 -8.79
CA LEU A 43 4.20 4.49 -8.56
C LEU A 43 4.49 4.73 -7.09
N VAL A 44 5.69 5.21 -6.79
CA VAL A 44 6.15 5.56 -5.44
C VAL A 44 6.21 7.07 -5.31
N ALA A 45 5.78 7.61 -4.18
CA ALA A 45 5.97 9.02 -3.84
C ALA A 45 6.76 9.15 -2.54
N GLU A 46 7.81 9.97 -2.56
CA GLU A 46 8.54 10.32 -1.34
C GLU A 46 7.66 11.17 -0.41
N GLN A 47 6.79 12.00 -1.00
CA GLN A 47 5.83 12.83 -0.28
C GLN A 47 4.50 12.93 -1.02
N GLN A 48 3.39 12.73 -0.30
CA GLN A 48 2.04 13.02 -0.79
C GLN A 48 1.48 14.27 -0.10
N LYS A 49 0.99 15.24 -0.89
CA LYS A 49 0.33 16.46 -0.37
C LYS A 49 -1.13 16.26 0.00
N ALA A 50 -1.80 15.33 -0.66
CA ALA A 50 -3.22 15.04 -0.48
C ALA A 50 -3.46 13.52 -0.46
N GLY A 51 -2.65 12.80 0.34
CA GLY A 51 -2.77 11.35 0.49
C GLY A 51 -4.17 10.95 0.94
N ARG A 52 -4.67 9.85 0.38
CA ARG A 52 -6.06 9.41 0.57
C ARG A 52 -6.14 8.09 1.32
N GLY A 53 -7.17 7.98 2.14
CA GLY A 53 -7.62 6.75 2.77
C GLY A 53 -9.09 6.48 2.43
N ARG A 54 -9.65 5.41 2.96
CA ARG A 54 -11.07 5.07 2.78
C ARG A 54 -11.98 6.09 3.44
N MET A 55 -13.22 6.22 2.90
CA MET A 55 -14.30 7.06 3.45
C MET A 55 -13.86 8.53 3.64
N GLY A 56 -13.07 9.07 2.71
CA GLY A 56 -12.61 10.46 2.76
C GLY A 56 -11.54 10.76 3.81
N LYS A 57 -11.02 9.76 4.53
CA LYS A 57 -9.90 9.95 5.45
C LYS A 57 -8.65 10.34 4.67
N GLN A 58 -7.78 11.11 5.30
CA GLN A 58 -6.49 11.49 4.73
C GLN A 58 -5.39 10.53 5.20
N TRP A 59 -4.41 10.32 4.33
CA TRP A 59 -3.13 9.72 4.67
C TRP A 59 -2.07 10.83 4.73
N HIS A 60 -1.37 10.91 5.83
CA HIS A 60 -0.29 11.90 6.02
C HIS A 60 1.06 11.21 5.90
N SER A 61 1.90 11.69 4.97
CA SER A 61 3.28 11.25 4.87
C SER A 61 4.08 11.82 6.05
N THR A 62 4.80 10.94 6.75
CA THR A 62 5.62 11.32 7.91
C THR A 62 6.86 12.07 7.45
N GLN A 63 7.17 13.18 8.10
CA GLN A 63 8.42 13.92 7.90
C GLN A 63 9.50 13.38 8.85
N PRO A 64 10.80 13.42 8.47
CA PRO A 64 11.33 13.84 7.16
C PRO A 64 11.02 12.86 6.03
N VAL A 65 11.42 13.19 4.80
CA VAL A 65 11.33 12.29 3.64
C VAL A 65 11.93 10.93 3.99
N GLY A 66 11.20 9.85 3.63
CA GLY A 66 11.54 8.49 4.03
C GLY A 66 10.92 8.04 5.35
N GLY A 67 10.27 8.93 6.11
CA GLY A 67 9.51 8.57 7.32
C GLY A 67 8.22 7.77 7.05
N SER A 68 7.75 7.78 5.81
CA SER A 68 6.68 6.89 5.32
C SER A 68 7.09 6.28 3.99
N LEU A 69 6.59 5.07 3.72
CA LEU A 69 6.56 4.48 2.40
C LEU A 69 5.15 4.63 1.84
N THR A 70 5.01 5.36 0.72
CA THR A 70 3.73 5.52 0.03
C THR A 70 3.89 5.14 -1.43
N PHE A 71 3.11 4.17 -1.87
CA PHE A 71 3.11 3.71 -3.25
C PHE A 71 1.73 3.20 -3.68
N SER A 72 1.53 3.12 -4.98
CA SER A 72 0.38 2.44 -5.58
C SER A 72 0.85 1.51 -6.69
N LEU A 73 0.34 0.28 -6.69
CA LEU A 73 0.49 -0.67 -7.78
C LEU A 73 -0.80 -0.64 -8.59
N GLY A 74 -0.70 -0.20 -9.84
CA GLY A 74 -1.80 -0.21 -10.81
C GLY A 74 -1.62 -1.32 -11.82
N LEU A 75 -2.68 -2.07 -12.12
CA LEU A 75 -2.64 -3.13 -13.13
C LEU A 75 -4.02 -3.44 -13.69
N PRO A 76 -4.11 -3.91 -14.95
CA PRO A 76 -5.35 -4.48 -15.47
C PRO A 76 -5.67 -5.79 -14.73
N MET A 77 -6.94 -6.00 -14.41
CA MET A 77 -7.44 -7.24 -13.85
C MET A 77 -8.60 -7.78 -14.67
N GLU A 78 -8.69 -9.11 -14.74
CA GLU A 78 -9.83 -9.79 -15.33
C GLU A 78 -11.12 -9.50 -14.55
N ASP A 79 -12.26 -9.83 -15.15
CA ASP A 79 -13.57 -9.65 -14.51
C ASP A 79 -13.79 -10.73 -13.44
N CYS A 80 -13.31 -10.45 -12.23
CA CYS A 80 -13.47 -11.28 -11.03
C CYS A 80 -14.13 -10.49 -9.90
N ASP A 81 -14.67 -11.20 -8.92
CA ASP A 81 -15.13 -10.55 -7.68
C ASP A 81 -13.92 -10.03 -6.90
N LEU A 82 -13.89 -8.72 -6.68
CA LEU A 82 -12.81 -8.05 -5.94
C LEU A 82 -13.03 -8.07 -4.41
N SER A 83 -14.08 -8.74 -3.94
CA SER A 83 -14.31 -8.93 -2.51
C SER A 83 -13.12 -9.64 -1.87
N GLY A 84 -12.61 -9.08 -0.78
CA GLY A 84 -11.45 -9.62 -0.09
C GLY A 84 -10.09 -9.17 -0.63
N LEU A 85 -10.00 -8.43 -1.75
CA LEU A 85 -8.71 -8.00 -2.30
C LEU A 85 -7.86 -7.22 -1.28
N SER A 86 -8.47 -6.32 -0.51
CA SER A 86 -7.75 -5.59 0.54
C SER A 86 -7.15 -6.52 1.61
N LEU A 87 -7.83 -7.65 1.91
CA LEU A 87 -7.32 -8.65 2.86
C LEU A 87 -6.14 -9.41 2.26
N VAL A 88 -6.25 -9.83 0.99
CA VAL A 88 -5.14 -10.50 0.28
C VAL A 88 -3.89 -9.61 0.26
N VAL A 89 -4.06 -8.33 -0.08
CA VAL A 89 -2.97 -7.34 0.00
C VAL A 89 -2.39 -7.26 1.40
N GLY A 90 -3.25 -7.15 2.41
CA GLY A 90 -2.83 -7.10 3.81
C GLY A 90 -2.10 -8.36 4.26
N CYS A 91 -2.57 -9.55 3.89
CA CYS A 91 -1.89 -10.82 4.17
C CYS A 91 -0.51 -10.87 3.51
N SER A 92 -0.42 -10.47 2.23
CA SER A 92 0.86 -10.40 1.51
C SER A 92 1.85 -9.46 2.22
N LEU A 93 1.42 -8.27 2.61
CA LEU A 93 2.25 -7.32 3.34
C LEU A 93 2.68 -7.88 4.70
N ALA A 94 1.74 -8.40 5.49
CA ALA A 94 2.05 -8.94 6.82
C ALA A 94 3.05 -10.10 6.74
N HIS A 95 2.84 -11.04 5.82
CA HIS A 95 3.76 -12.16 5.61
C HIS A 95 5.14 -11.71 5.11
N SER A 96 5.20 -10.73 4.23
CA SER A 96 6.47 -10.19 3.73
C SER A 96 7.26 -9.48 4.83
N LEU A 97 6.57 -8.71 5.69
CA LEU A 97 7.20 -7.90 6.73
C LEU A 97 7.53 -8.70 8.01
N ASP A 98 6.82 -9.80 8.24
CA ASP A 98 7.02 -10.67 9.41
C ASP A 98 6.85 -12.15 9.01
N PRO A 99 7.75 -12.70 8.15
CA PRO A 99 7.61 -14.06 7.60
C PRO A 99 7.71 -15.16 8.67
N GLN A 100 8.23 -14.85 9.83
CA GLN A 100 8.36 -15.79 10.95
C GLN A 100 7.31 -15.57 12.04
N HIS A 101 6.36 -14.65 11.82
CA HIS A 101 5.31 -14.29 12.78
C HIS A 101 5.81 -13.92 14.19
N ARG A 102 6.99 -13.28 14.25
CA ARG A 102 7.62 -12.89 15.53
C ARG A 102 7.07 -11.60 16.10
N HIS A 103 6.52 -10.74 15.25
CA HIS A 103 6.12 -9.38 15.61
C HIS A 103 4.61 -9.21 15.76
N GLU A 104 3.82 -10.28 15.60
CA GLU A 104 2.36 -10.24 15.72
C GLU A 104 1.70 -9.15 14.86
N LEU A 105 2.16 -9.01 13.59
CA LEU A 105 1.46 -8.18 12.64
C LEU A 105 0.05 -8.72 12.43
N ARG A 106 -0.95 -7.85 12.50
CA ARG A 106 -2.37 -8.21 12.37
C ARG A 106 -3.06 -7.33 11.34
N LEU A 107 -4.06 -7.91 10.70
CA LEU A 107 -4.97 -7.16 9.86
C LEU A 107 -6.18 -6.72 10.69
N LYS A 108 -6.42 -5.43 10.71
CA LYS A 108 -7.68 -4.88 11.20
C LYS A 108 -8.59 -4.65 10.00
N TRP A 109 -9.63 -5.46 9.95
CA TRP A 109 -10.62 -5.33 8.89
C TRP A 109 -11.16 -3.89 8.78
N PRO A 110 -11.35 -3.37 7.58
CA PRO A 110 -11.21 -4.08 6.30
C PRO A 110 -9.86 -3.85 5.59
N ASN A 111 -8.95 -2.98 6.06
CA ASN A 111 -7.84 -2.50 5.23
C ASN A 111 -6.64 -1.93 5.99
N ASP A 112 -6.52 -2.17 7.28
CA ASP A 112 -5.43 -1.63 8.08
C ASP A 112 -4.47 -2.73 8.54
N LEU A 113 -3.16 -2.46 8.43
CA LEU A 113 -2.11 -3.26 9.03
C LEU A 113 -1.79 -2.70 10.42
N TRP A 114 -1.79 -3.57 11.43
CA TRP A 114 -1.61 -3.20 12.83
C TRP A 114 -0.43 -3.94 13.46
N TYR A 115 0.26 -3.24 14.34
CA TYR A 115 1.31 -3.76 15.19
C TYR A 115 1.07 -3.31 16.64
N ARG A 116 1.11 -4.25 17.59
CA ARG A 116 0.87 -3.97 19.02
C ARG A 116 -0.38 -3.09 19.25
N GLN A 117 -1.48 -3.46 18.61
CA GLN A 117 -2.77 -2.76 18.67
C GLN A 117 -2.75 -1.31 18.15
N ARG A 118 -1.70 -0.90 17.44
CA ARG A 118 -1.57 0.42 16.82
C ARG A 118 -1.48 0.28 15.30
N LYS A 119 -1.98 1.27 14.60
CA LYS A 119 -1.98 1.27 13.13
C LYS A 119 -0.56 1.48 12.61
N LEU A 120 -0.03 0.50 11.89
CA LEU A 120 1.24 0.56 11.18
C LEU A 120 1.08 1.13 9.77
N GLY A 121 -0.02 0.80 9.10
CA GLY A 121 -0.27 1.22 7.73
C GLY A 121 -1.69 1.03 7.29
N GLY A 122 -1.98 1.45 6.06
CA GLY A 122 -3.30 1.34 5.44
C GLY A 122 -3.23 0.96 3.98
N ILE A 123 -4.30 0.35 3.50
CA ILE A 123 -4.47 -0.11 2.13
C ILE A 123 -5.68 0.59 1.54
N LEU A 124 -5.58 1.09 0.30
CA LEU A 124 -6.67 1.70 -0.43
C LEU A 124 -6.77 1.06 -1.82
N VAL A 125 -7.80 0.27 -2.03
CA VAL A 125 -8.10 -0.32 -3.34
C VAL A 125 -9.14 0.54 -4.05
N GLU A 126 -8.83 0.96 -5.27
CA GLU A 126 -9.73 1.68 -6.16
C GLU A 126 -9.78 1.00 -7.53
N VAL A 127 -10.89 1.16 -8.23
CA VAL A 127 -11.12 0.50 -9.54
C VAL A 127 -11.55 1.55 -10.55
N CYS A 128 -10.93 1.53 -11.72
CA CYS A 128 -11.36 2.28 -12.89
C CYS A 128 -11.93 1.30 -13.93
N MET A 129 -13.17 1.53 -14.33
CA MET A 129 -13.81 0.76 -15.42
C MET A 129 -13.55 1.43 -16.76
N LEU A 130 -12.99 0.69 -17.70
CA LEU A 130 -12.64 1.14 -19.04
C LEU A 130 -13.35 0.26 -20.08
N GLY A 131 -14.63 0.52 -20.31
CA GLY A 131 -15.49 -0.39 -21.03
C GLY A 131 -15.65 -1.72 -20.30
N ARG A 132 -15.12 -2.82 -20.87
CA ARG A 132 -15.12 -4.15 -20.25
C ARG A 132 -13.85 -4.46 -19.44
N GLN A 133 -12.83 -3.63 -19.56
CA GLN A 133 -11.60 -3.82 -18.80
C GLN A 133 -11.67 -3.12 -17.46
N ARG A 134 -11.04 -3.71 -16.47
CA ARG A 134 -10.82 -3.11 -15.15
C ARG A 134 -9.36 -2.76 -14.99
N PHE A 135 -9.11 -1.58 -14.47
CA PHE A 135 -7.80 -1.21 -13.95
C PHE A 135 -7.92 -1.04 -12.44
N VAL A 136 -7.19 -1.85 -11.70
CA VAL A 136 -7.20 -1.85 -10.24
C VAL A 136 -5.97 -1.10 -9.74
N VAL A 137 -6.19 -0.19 -8.80
CA VAL A 137 -5.14 0.57 -8.13
C VAL A 137 -5.11 0.17 -6.66
N VAL A 138 -4.00 -0.40 -6.23
CA VAL A 138 -3.75 -0.81 -4.86
C VAL A 138 -2.76 0.15 -4.23
N GLY A 139 -3.26 1.08 -3.43
CA GLY A 139 -2.43 2.00 -2.65
C GLY A 139 -2.07 1.43 -1.30
N VAL A 140 -0.82 1.62 -0.92
CA VAL A 140 -0.27 1.21 0.37
C VAL A 140 0.47 2.38 0.99
N GLY A 141 0.15 2.65 2.26
CA GLY A 141 0.89 3.58 3.10
C GLY A 141 1.38 2.87 4.36
N LEU A 142 2.68 2.92 4.63
CA LEU A 142 3.31 2.37 5.82
C LEU A 142 4.11 3.44 6.54
N ASN A 143 4.00 3.52 7.86
CA ASN A 143 4.90 4.35 8.65
C ASN A 143 6.25 3.64 8.78
N ILE A 144 7.33 4.29 8.41
CA ILE A 144 8.69 3.75 8.50
C ILE A 144 9.34 4.18 9.79
N SER A 145 9.44 5.48 10.03
CA SER A 145 9.94 6.06 11.28
C SER A 145 8.79 6.59 12.14
N GLN A 146 9.10 6.96 13.36
CA GLN A 146 8.13 7.47 14.32
C GLN A 146 7.37 8.68 13.73
N PRO A 147 6.04 8.59 13.58
CA PRO A 147 5.23 9.74 13.18
C PRO A 147 5.31 10.85 14.24
N PRO A 148 5.09 12.11 13.84
CA PRO A 148 5.02 13.20 14.79
C PRO A 148 3.93 12.95 15.83
N PRO A 149 4.04 13.51 17.04
CA PRO A 149 2.99 13.43 18.04
C PRO A 149 1.65 13.87 17.45
N LEU A 150 0.60 13.17 17.81
CA LEU A 150 -0.76 13.59 17.42
C LEU A 150 -1.09 14.91 18.12
N PRO A 151 -1.86 15.81 17.46
CA PRO A 151 -2.26 17.06 18.09
C PRO A 151 -3.03 16.78 19.39
N GLU A 152 -2.84 17.64 20.38
CA GLU A 152 -3.61 17.60 21.59
C GLU A 152 -5.10 17.73 21.26
N VAL A 153 -5.90 16.81 21.77
CA VAL A 153 -7.36 16.85 21.66
C VAL A 153 -7.95 17.30 22.99
N ASP A 154 -9.23 17.66 22.96
CA ASP A 154 -9.98 17.99 24.16
C ASP A 154 -9.73 16.95 25.25
N PRO A 155 -9.30 17.36 26.45
CA PRO A 155 -9.04 16.46 27.59
C PRO A 155 -10.25 15.58 27.97
N ALA A 156 -11.46 15.96 27.58
CA ALA A 156 -12.67 15.17 27.77
C ALA A 156 -12.81 13.97 26.83
N LEU A 157 -11.99 13.93 25.75
CA LEU A 157 -11.98 12.82 24.80
C LEU A 157 -10.82 11.86 25.07
N PRO A 158 -10.99 10.56 24.76
CA PRO A 158 -9.86 9.62 24.81
C PRO A 158 -8.70 10.11 23.95
N ALA A 159 -7.49 10.10 24.51
CA ALA A 159 -6.30 10.48 23.76
C ALA A 159 -6.18 9.62 22.48
N PRO A 160 -5.91 10.23 21.32
CA PRO A 160 -5.74 9.46 20.10
C PRO A 160 -4.50 8.57 20.21
N MET A 161 -4.65 7.31 19.79
CA MET A 161 -3.56 6.34 19.88
C MET A 161 -2.48 6.65 18.84
N GLN A 162 -1.25 6.83 19.28
CA GLN A 162 -0.09 7.05 18.42
C GLN A 162 0.06 5.86 17.44
N PRO A 163 0.24 6.09 16.13
CA PRO A 163 0.49 5.02 15.17
C PRO A 163 1.76 4.22 15.49
N ALA A 164 1.83 2.98 15.02
CA ALA A 164 3.06 2.18 15.00
C ALA A 164 3.89 2.52 13.76
N TRP A 165 5.16 2.13 13.75
CA TRP A 165 6.07 2.32 12.62
C TRP A 165 7.04 1.14 12.48
N MET A 166 7.59 0.96 11.27
CA MET A 166 8.42 -0.20 10.92
C MET A 166 9.69 -0.32 11.76
N GLN A 167 10.32 0.79 12.14
CA GLN A 167 11.52 0.77 12.97
C GLN A 167 11.30 0.27 14.40
N GLU A 168 10.05 0.06 14.81
CA GLU A 168 9.75 -0.70 16.05
C GLU A 168 9.92 -2.22 15.87
N LEU A 169 9.77 -2.71 14.63
CA LEU A 169 9.95 -4.13 14.29
C LEU A 169 11.40 -4.41 13.88
N ASP A 170 11.93 -3.56 13.02
CA ASP A 170 13.30 -3.60 12.53
C ASP A 170 13.89 -2.18 12.57
N PRO A 171 14.79 -1.89 13.53
CA PRO A 171 15.41 -0.56 13.64
C PRO A 171 16.18 -0.09 12.39
N ALA A 172 16.57 -1.02 11.49
CA ALA A 172 17.24 -0.72 10.25
C ALA A 172 16.28 -0.48 9.06
N ALA A 173 14.96 -0.59 9.28
CA ALA A 173 13.96 -0.42 8.23
C ALA A 173 14.05 0.96 7.57
N THR A 174 14.10 0.96 6.23
CA THR A 174 14.02 2.15 5.38
C THR A 174 12.94 1.97 4.33
N ALA A 175 12.38 3.05 3.82
CA ALA A 175 11.33 2.98 2.80
C ALA A 175 11.75 2.16 1.56
N PRO A 176 12.96 2.35 0.98
CA PRO A 176 13.41 1.51 -0.14
C PRO A 176 13.57 0.03 0.21
N ALA A 177 14.09 -0.31 1.39
CA ALA A 177 14.27 -1.70 1.81
C ALA A 177 12.92 -2.39 2.03
N VAL A 178 11.97 -1.73 2.68
CA VAL A 178 10.61 -2.22 2.89
C VAL A 178 9.89 -2.39 1.55
N LEU A 179 10.03 -1.45 0.61
CA LEU A 179 9.46 -1.58 -0.73
C LEU A 179 10.02 -2.80 -1.46
N ALA A 180 11.33 -2.98 -1.45
CA ALA A 180 11.98 -4.14 -2.09
C ALA A 180 11.48 -5.49 -1.51
N GLN A 181 11.20 -5.52 -0.21
CA GLN A 181 10.70 -6.70 0.48
C GLN A 181 9.25 -7.04 0.11
N VAL A 182 8.38 -6.04 -0.11
CA VAL A 182 6.95 -6.26 -0.31
C VAL A 182 6.50 -6.29 -1.77
N ALA A 183 7.24 -5.67 -2.69
CA ALA A 183 6.74 -5.42 -4.05
C ALA A 183 6.52 -6.70 -4.86
N GLN A 184 7.47 -7.63 -4.88
CA GLN A 184 7.33 -8.89 -5.62
C GLN A 184 6.24 -9.79 -5.04
N PRO A 185 6.20 -10.06 -3.71
CA PRO A 185 5.11 -10.83 -3.11
C PRO A 185 3.74 -10.22 -3.36
N LEU A 186 3.63 -8.89 -3.31
CA LEU A 186 2.38 -8.19 -3.61
C LEU A 186 1.95 -8.38 -5.07
N ALA A 187 2.87 -8.22 -6.02
CA ALA A 187 2.58 -8.44 -7.44
C ALA A 187 2.11 -9.88 -7.71
N LEU A 188 2.77 -10.86 -7.08
CA LEU A 188 2.37 -12.27 -7.16
C LEU A 188 0.98 -12.50 -6.58
N ALA A 189 0.69 -11.94 -5.40
CA ALA A 189 -0.61 -12.06 -4.73
C ALA A 189 -1.74 -11.46 -5.59
N LEU A 190 -1.51 -10.30 -6.21
CA LEU A 190 -2.50 -9.67 -7.09
C LEU A 190 -2.72 -10.48 -8.37
N ARG A 191 -1.67 -11.05 -8.96
CA ARG A 191 -1.79 -11.95 -10.10
C ARG A 191 -2.60 -13.20 -9.76
N GLN A 192 -2.31 -13.84 -8.62
CA GLN A 192 -3.05 -15.02 -8.15
C GLN A 192 -4.51 -14.67 -7.87
N PHE A 193 -4.76 -13.52 -7.23
CA PHE A 193 -6.13 -13.05 -6.98
C PHE A 193 -6.90 -12.79 -8.27
N SER A 194 -6.27 -12.21 -9.29
CA SER A 194 -6.90 -12.00 -10.60
C SER A 194 -7.34 -13.31 -11.25
N GLN A 195 -6.59 -14.40 -11.05
CA GLN A 195 -6.87 -15.71 -11.65
C GLN A 195 -7.87 -16.55 -10.84
N TYR A 196 -7.80 -16.51 -9.51
CA TYR A 196 -8.49 -17.46 -8.62
C TYR A 196 -9.45 -16.79 -7.63
N GLY A 197 -9.51 -15.46 -7.61
CA GLY A 197 -10.28 -14.73 -6.61
C GLY A 197 -9.76 -14.93 -5.19
N PHE A 198 -10.68 -14.81 -4.21
CA PHE A 198 -10.34 -14.92 -2.79
C PHE A 198 -10.19 -16.36 -2.28
N ALA A 199 -10.70 -17.36 -3.00
CA ALA A 199 -10.79 -18.74 -2.52
C ALA A 199 -9.46 -19.40 -2.04
N PRO A 200 -8.28 -19.08 -2.60
CA PRO A 200 -7.00 -19.65 -2.13
C PRO A 200 -6.48 -19.07 -0.81
N TRP A 201 -7.08 -18.01 -0.29
CA TRP A 201 -6.62 -17.22 0.88
C TRP A 201 -7.47 -17.52 2.11
#